data_7c97bcb74f80d7ff0b9f79bd38c2344d
#
_entry.id   7c97bcb74f80d7ff0b9f79bd38c2344d
#
_cell.length_a   1.000
_cell.length_b   1.000
_cell.length_c   1.000
_cell.angle_alpha   90.00
_cell.angle_beta   90.00
_cell.angle_gamma   90.00
#
_symmetry.space_group_name_H-M   'P 1'
#
loop_
_entity.id
_entity.type
_entity.pdbx_description
1 polymer ?
#
loop_
_entity_poly.entity_id
_entity_poly.type
_entity_poly.pdbx_seq_one_letter_code
_entity_poly.pdbx_strand_id
1 'polypeptide(L)' 'MSDLNRKICNYIAKEWIGDDQAKTEFAMNHNIDEKTVRRIYNDEQYAITLYTLNKICEARNLKLWEFFKLVGL' A
#
# COMPACT_ATOMS: atom_id res chain seq x y z
N MET A 1 2.77 -12.24 11.73
CA MET A 1 2.76 -12.93 10.48
C MET A 1 3.16 -12.08 9.32
N SER A 2 4.35 -12.31 8.89
CA SER A 2 4.93 -11.57 7.79
C SER A 2 4.13 -11.74 6.49
N ASP A 3 3.50 -12.89 6.33
CA ASP A 3 2.75 -13.18 5.11
C ASP A 3 1.59 -12.22 4.88
N LEU A 4 0.89 -11.85 5.93
CA LEU A 4 -0.24 -10.93 5.79
C LEU A 4 0.22 -9.56 5.33
N ASN A 5 1.26 -9.02 5.97
CA ASN A 5 1.80 -7.73 5.58
C ASN A 5 2.33 -7.76 4.16
N ARG A 6 3.00 -8.86 3.80
CA ARG A 6 3.56 -8.97 2.46
C ARG A 6 2.47 -9.06 1.40
N LYS A 7 1.39 -9.75 1.70
CA LYS A 7 0.25 -9.84 0.80
C LYS A 7 -0.35 -8.47 0.53
N ILE A 8 -0.55 -7.70 1.59
CA ILE A 8 -1.11 -6.36 1.48
C ILE A 8 -0.18 -5.44 0.70
N CYS A 9 1.10 -5.44 1.06
CA CYS A 9 2.06 -4.57 0.41
C CYS A 9 2.28 -4.96 -1.05
N ASN A 10 2.30 -6.25 -1.33
CA ASN A 10 2.45 -6.71 -2.72
C ASN A 10 1.27 -6.29 -3.58
N TYR A 11 0.07 -6.37 -3.05
CA TYR A 11 -1.11 -5.93 -3.78
C TYR A 11 -0.99 -4.45 -4.14
N ILE A 12 -0.66 -3.63 -3.15
CA ILE A 12 -0.50 -2.19 -3.37
C ILE A 12 0.59 -1.93 -4.40
N ALA A 13 1.72 -2.60 -4.26
CA ALA A 13 2.85 -2.39 -5.15
C ALA A 13 2.52 -2.78 -6.58
N LYS A 14 1.86 -3.91 -6.75
CA LYS A 14 1.59 -4.47 -8.06
C LYS A 14 0.43 -3.79 -8.77
N GLU A 15 -0.66 -3.58 -8.04
CA GLU A 15 -1.89 -3.11 -8.65
C GLU A 15 -2.03 -1.60 -8.66
N TRP A 16 -1.44 -0.93 -7.67
CA TRP A 16 -1.66 0.51 -7.51
C TRP A 16 -0.43 1.35 -7.79
N ILE A 17 0.75 0.91 -7.41
CA ILE A 17 1.97 1.66 -7.70
C ILE A 17 2.43 1.36 -9.12
N GLY A 18 2.49 0.10 -9.45
CA GLY A 18 2.81 -0.34 -10.80
C GLY A 18 4.29 -0.56 -11.02
N ASP A 19 5.06 0.51 -11.06
CA ASP A 19 6.48 0.39 -11.29
C ASP A 19 7.29 1.37 -10.43
N ASP A 20 8.59 1.25 -10.55
CA ASP A 20 9.55 1.99 -9.76
C ASP A 20 9.42 3.50 -9.93
N GLN A 21 9.06 3.92 -11.12
CA GLN A 21 9.01 5.35 -11.45
C GLN A 21 7.75 6.03 -10.94
N ALA A 22 6.73 5.25 -10.59
CA ALA A 22 5.46 5.79 -10.13
C ALA A 22 5.42 6.04 -8.63
N LYS A 23 6.48 5.72 -7.90
CA LYS A 23 6.50 5.81 -6.44
C LYS A 23 6.25 7.21 -5.92
N THR A 24 6.92 8.19 -6.50
CA THR A 24 6.80 9.57 -6.05
C THR A 24 5.38 10.09 -6.29
N GLU A 25 4.85 9.81 -7.47
CA GLU A 25 3.51 10.24 -7.82
C GLU A 25 2.48 9.56 -6.92
N PHE A 26 2.66 8.28 -6.65
CA PHE A 26 1.78 7.54 -5.75
C PHE A 26 1.78 8.18 -4.36
N ALA A 27 2.96 8.50 -3.85
CA ALA A 27 3.08 9.13 -2.54
C ALA A 27 2.32 10.45 -2.48
N MET A 28 2.46 11.27 -3.50
CA MET A 28 1.79 12.55 -3.57
C MET A 28 0.28 12.39 -3.66
N ASN A 29 -0.18 11.49 -4.51
CA ASN A 29 -1.61 11.29 -4.74
C ASN A 29 -2.32 10.69 -3.53
N HIS A 30 -1.60 10.00 -2.68
CA HIS A 30 -2.19 9.34 -1.51
C HIS A 30 -1.80 10.02 -0.20
N ASN A 31 -1.10 11.14 -0.30
CA ASN A 31 -0.73 11.95 0.86
C ASN A 31 0.06 11.13 1.90
N ILE A 32 1.02 10.35 1.43
CA ILE A 32 1.92 9.61 2.30
C ILE A 32 3.35 9.88 1.92
N ASP A 33 4.26 9.56 2.83
CA ASP A 33 5.69 9.79 2.66
C ASP A 33 6.23 8.87 1.55
N GLU A 34 7.04 9.42 0.67
CA GLU A 34 7.70 8.63 -0.37
C GLU A 34 8.53 7.50 0.21
N LYS A 35 9.15 7.75 1.36
CA LYS A 35 9.92 6.73 2.05
C LYS A 35 9.05 5.52 2.39
N THR A 36 7.83 5.79 2.84
CA THR A 36 6.86 4.73 3.15
C THR A 36 6.50 3.95 1.89
N VAL A 37 6.29 4.65 0.78
CA VAL A 37 5.97 4.00 -0.49
C VAL A 37 7.10 3.07 -0.91
N ARG A 38 8.34 3.52 -0.75
CA ARG A 38 9.50 2.69 -1.08
C ARG A 38 9.55 1.43 -0.22
N ARG A 39 9.18 1.54 1.04
CA ARG A 39 9.17 0.40 1.94
C ARG A 39 8.08 -0.59 1.55
N ILE A 40 6.92 -0.08 1.19
CA ILE A 40 5.84 -0.94 0.70
C ILE A 40 6.31 -1.74 -0.53
N TYR A 41 7.02 -1.08 -1.40
CA TYR A 41 7.44 -1.68 -2.66
C TYR A 41 8.63 -2.63 -2.51
N ASN A 42 9.62 -2.23 -1.71
CA ASN A 42 10.91 -2.93 -1.69
C ASN A 42 11.23 -3.70 -0.41
N ASP A 43 10.65 -3.32 0.71
CA ASP A 43 11.05 -3.85 2.02
C ASP A 43 10.13 -4.96 2.46
N GLU A 44 10.58 -6.19 2.32
CA GLU A 44 9.78 -7.37 2.68
C GLU A 44 9.52 -7.48 4.18
N GLN A 45 10.28 -6.72 4.98
CA GLN A 45 10.10 -6.72 6.43
C GLN A 45 9.17 -5.61 6.90
N TYR A 46 8.74 -4.75 5.98
CA TYR A 46 7.90 -3.63 6.36
C TYR A 46 6.52 -4.09 6.81
N ALA A 47 6.10 -3.61 7.97
CA ALA A 47 4.76 -3.86 8.50
C ALA A 47 3.94 -2.59 8.33
N ILE A 48 3.04 -2.60 7.37
CA ILE A 48 2.22 -1.42 7.09
C ILE A 48 1.26 -1.19 8.26
N THR A 49 1.12 0.07 8.69
CA THR A 49 0.20 0.39 9.77
C THR A 49 -1.21 0.56 9.23
N LEU A 50 -2.19 0.37 10.11
CA LEU A 50 -3.57 0.61 9.73
C LEU A 50 -3.79 2.07 9.34
N TYR A 51 -3.09 2.98 10.00
CA TYR A 51 -3.17 4.40 9.69
C TYR A 51 -2.78 4.66 8.24
N THR A 52 -1.62 4.15 7.84
CA THR A 52 -1.13 4.32 6.48
C THR A 52 -2.04 3.64 5.47
N LEU A 53 -2.45 2.42 5.78
CA LEU A 53 -3.34 1.67 4.89
C LEU A 53 -4.67 2.40 4.71
N ASN A 54 -5.22 2.94 5.79
CA ASN A 54 -6.47 3.67 5.71
C ASN A 54 -6.33 4.94 4.86
N LYS A 55 -5.20 5.63 4.97
CA LYS A 55 -4.94 6.81 4.14
C LYS A 55 -4.97 6.45 2.66
N ILE A 56 -4.32 5.36 2.31
CA ILE A 56 -4.29 4.90 0.92
C ILE A 56 -5.69 4.56 0.45
N CYS A 57 -6.44 3.84 1.25
CA CYS A 57 -7.80 3.44 0.90
C CYS A 57 -8.72 4.65 0.76
N GLU A 58 -8.61 5.61 1.66
CA GLU A 58 -9.43 6.82 1.59
C GLU A 58 -9.16 7.62 0.32
N ALA A 59 -7.89 7.72 -0.05
CA ALA A 59 -7.53 8.44 -1.28
C ALA A 59 -8.11 7.77 -2.52
N ARG A 60 -8.39 6.48 -2.43
CA ARG A 60 -8.97 5.73 -3.54
C ARG A 60 -10.47 5.52 -3.37
N ASN A 61 -11.06 6.20 -2.39
CA ASN A 61 -12.49 6.11 -2.11
C ASN A 61 -12.92 4.66 -1.80
N LEU A 62 -12.12 4.00 -0.99
CA LEU A 62 -12.28 2.59 -0.69
C LEU A 62 -12.30 2.38 0.82
N LYS A 63 -13.16 1.54 1.30
CA LYS A 63 -13.19 1.19 2.72
C LYS A 63 -12.21 0.06 3.00
N LEU A 64 -11.69 0.00 4.23
CA LEU A 64 -10.72 -1.03 4.58
C LEU A 64 -11.23 -2.44 4.30
N TRP A 65 -12.49 -2.72 4.64
CA TRP A 65 -13.03 -4.05 4.43
C TRP A 65 -13.13 -4.38 2.93
N GLU A 66 -13.40 -3.37 2.11
CA GLU A 66 -13.43 -3.57 0.66
C GLU A 66 -12.05 -3.91 0.13
N PHE A 67 -11.03 -3.24 0.67
CA PHE A 67 -9.65 -3.51 0.29
C PHE A 67 -9.26 -4.94 0.65
N PHE A 68 -9.60 -5.37 1.87
CA PHE A 68 -9.26 -6.73 2.30
C PHE A 68 -9.91 -7.77 1.40
N LYS A 69 -11.10 -7.48 0.94
CA LYS A 69 -11.80 -8.34 0.00
C LYS A 69 -11.06 -8.43 -1.34
N LEU A 70 -10.58 -7.29 -1.82
CA LEU A 70 -9.83 -7.24 -3.08
C LEU A 70 -8.54 -8.06 -2.98
N VAL A 71 -7.88 -7.99 -1.83
CA VAL A 71 -6.63 -8.72 -1.62
C VAL A 71 -6.87 -10.22 -1.46
N GLY A 72 -8.08 -10.61 -1.11
CA GLY A 72 -8.41 -12.01 -0.92
C GLY A 72 -8.23 -12.50 0.50
N LEU A 73 -8.39 -11.60 1.45
CA LEU A 73 -8.26 -11.95 2.87
C LEU A 73 -9.58 -12.34 3.49
#